data_05c3f01edfd6c4c5c03bdc97c5f6ca64
#
_entry.id   05c3f01edfd6c4c5c03bdc97c5f6ca64
#
_cell.length_a   1.000
_cell.length_b   1.000
_cell.length_c   1.000
_cell.angle_alpha   90.00
_cell.angle_beta   90.00
_cell.angle_gamma   90.00
#
_symmetry.space_group_name_H-M   'P 1'
#
loop_
_entity.id
_entity.type
_entity.pdbx_description
1 polymer ?
#
loop_
_entity_poly.entity_id
_entity_poly.type
_entity_poly.pdbx_seq_one_letter_code
_entity_poly.pdbx_strand_id
1 'polypeptide(L)'
;MERQIKIIPCIYGGKPAEAAKAYDHSGADAVGYYDEKITAETVKEIAKDIDIPLYAGGGIEDLEDVKKILYAGADKVCLGKTVLVDKEIVKRAGDRFGKDQIIVSMDLERQEDPVSFAKKMARLGAGELLLLADKGYETFASLIKEIKEVSGLPVMVSISDPKEAVRILELAGADDLAVASREAFGVMELKHNCRTAGFGVNTFESSMSFDEFKLNSDGMLTVVTQDYKTNEVLMVAYMTKEAFEKTIETGIMTYYSRSRKELWTKGDTSGHYQYVKSLTIDCDKDTLLAKVEQVGNACHTGSYSCFFTDLVKKEYKDDNPMEVFQSVYDVIMDRKKHPKEGSYTNYLFEKGIDKILKKVGEEATEIVIAAKNPDVEEMKYEISDFLYHLMVLMAERDMTWDEVTRELIERK
;
A
#
# COMPACT_ATOMS: atom_id res chain seq x y z
N MET A 1 -4.82 -5.19 22.42
CA MET A 1 -5.60 -5.52 21.20
C MET A 1 -5.19 -6.93 20.82
N GLU A 2 -6.13 -7.80 20.56
CA GLU A 2 -5.83 -9.12 19.99
C GLU A 2 -5.20 -8.93 18.61
N ARG A 3 -4.24 -9.78 18.27
CA ARG A 3 -3.59 -9.76 16.95
C ARG A 3 -4.65 -10.04 15.88
N GLN A 4 -4.71 -9.22 14.86
CA GLN A 4 -5.55 -9.48 13.69
C GLN A 4 -4.82 -10.41 12.72
N ILE A 5 -5.57 -11.35 12.15
CA ILE A 5 -5.11 -12.26 11.11
C ILE A 5 -4.99 -11.47 9.80
N LYS A 6 -3.85 -11.57 9.14
CA LYS A 6 -3.61 -10.95 7.83
C LYS A 6 -3.97 -11.91 6.72
N ILE A 7 -4.63 -11.37 5.70
CA ILE A 7 -4.87 -12.07 4.42
C ILE A 7 -3.89 -11.52 3.39
N ILE A 8 -2.99 -12.38 2.93
CA ILE A 8 -1.83 -12.03 2.11
C ILE A 8 -1.90 -12.79 0.78
N PRO A 9 -2.51 -12.21 -0.27
CA PRO A 9 -2.48 -12.81 -1.60
C PRO A 9 -1.04 -12.97 -2.11
N CYS A 10 -0.76 -14.13 -2.73
CA CYS A 10 0.56 -14.45 -3.26
C CYS A 10 0.56 -14.42 -4.79
N ILE A 11 1.57 -13.77 -5.36
CA ILE A 11 1.75 -13.59 -6.79
C ILE A 11 2.94 -14.42 -7.25
N TYR A 12 2.76 -15.18 -8.33
CA TYR A 12 3.77 -16.03 -8.96
C TYR A 12 3.86 -15.71 -10.44
N GLY A 13 4.87 -14.97 -10.87
CA GLY A 13 5.09 -14.61 -12.28
C GLY A 13 4.04 -13.65 -12.86
N GLY A 14 3.90 -13.63 -14.18
CA GLY A 14 2.93 -12.80 -14.90
C GLY A 14 3.27 -11.31 -14.90
N LYS A 15 2.28 -10.47 -14.55
CA LYS A 15 2.40 -9.02 -14.39
C LYS A 15 2.25 -8.67 -12.90
N PRO A 16 3.33 -8.79 -12.13
CA PRO A 16 3.22 -8.75 -10.68
C PRO A 16 2.79 -7.39 -10.14
N ALA A 17 3.18 -6.27 -10.75
CA ALA A 17 2.78 -4.94 -10.31
C ALA A 17 1.26 -4.70 -10.51
N GLU A 18 0.70 -5.10 -11.66
CA GLU A 18 -0.75 -5.00 -11.91
C GLU A 18 -1.55 -5.87 -10.91
N ALA A 19 -1.08 -7.09 -10.65
CA ALA A 19 -1.73 -7.99 -9.71
C ALA A 19 -1.64 -7.48 -8.26
N ALA A 20 -0.48 -6.98 -7.84
CA ALA A 20 -0.28 -6.42 -6.51
C ALA A 20 -1.20 -5.22 -6.27
N LYS A 21 -1.31 -4.31 -7.24
CA LYS A 21 -2.21 -3.17 -7.18
C LYS A 21 -3.68 -3.60 -7.08
N ALA A 22 -4.08 -4.62 -7.82
CA ALA A 22 -5.44 -5.16 -7.73
C ALA A 22 -5.73 -5.74 -6.32
N TYR A 23 -4.77 -6.39 -5.68
CA TYR A 23 -4.91 -6.90 -4.32
C TYR A 23 -4.90 -5.80 -3.27
N ASP A 24 -4.07 -4.76 -3.41
CA ASP A 24 -4.13 -3.57 -2.56
C ASP A 24 -5.52 -2.93 -2.61
N HIS A 25 -6.03 -2.67 -3.80
CA HIS A 25 -7.38 -2.13 -4.01
C HIS A 25 -8.48 -3.03 -3.45
N SER A 26 -8.30 -4.34 -3.45
CA SER A 26 -9.29 -5.29 -2.91
C SER A 26 -9.20 -5.49 -1.40
N GLY A 27 -8.33 -4.72 -0.71
CA GLY A 27 -8.23 -4.69 0.74
C GLY A 27 -7.35 -5.79 1.35
N ALA A 28 -6.33 -6.26 0.64
CA ALA A 28 -5.30 -7.13 1.20
C ALA A 28 -4.54 -6.45 2.35
N ASP A 29 -4.02 -7.22 3.30
CA ASP A 29 -3.24 -6.69 4.42
C ASP A 29 -1.75 -6.60 4.10
N ALA A 30 -1.29 -7.35 3.11
CA ALA A 30 0.02 -7.34 2.48
C ALA A 30 -0.08 -8.12 1.17
N VAL A 31 0.96 -8.07 0.34
CA VAL A 31 1.09 -8.89 -0.88
C VAL A 31 2.39 -9.69 -0.80
N GLY A 32 2.32 -10.99 -1.12
CA GLY A 32 3.48 -11.85 -1.31
C GLY A 32 3.87 -11.94 -2.78
N TYR A 33 5.13 -11.65 -3.13
CA TYR A 33 5.67 -11.89 -4.46
C TYR A 33 6.78 -12.95 -4.39
N TYR A 34 6.59 -14.06 -5.06
CA TYR A 34 7.51 -15.20 -5.03
C TYR A 34 7.89 -15.63 -6.44
N ASP A 35 9.17 -15.45 -6.80
CA ASP A 35 9.70 -15.84 -8.09
C ASP A 35 11.15 -16.36 -7.96
N GLU A 36 11.48 -17.47 -8.63
CA GLU A 36 12.83 -18.01 -8.68
C GLU A 36 13.84 -17.06 -9.36
N LYS A 37 13.34 -16.14 -10.18
CA LYS A 37 14.11 -15.11 -10.88
C LYS A 37 13.81 -13.71 -10.36
N ILE A 38 13.54 -13.59 -9.07
CA ILE A 38 13.23 -12.29 -8.46
C ILE A 38 14.36 -11.29 -8.71
N THR A 39 14.01 -10.07 -9.10
CA THR A 39 14.96 -8.97 -9.28
C THR A 39 14.57 -7.75 -8.46
N ALA A 40 15.54 -6.92 -8.12
CA ALA A 40 15.29 -5.66 -7.44
C ALA A 40 14.40 -4.71 -8.27
N GLU A 41 14.55 -4.73 -9.60
CA GLU A 41 13.73 -3.93 -10.51
C GLU A 41 12.26 -4.30 -10.42
N THR A 42 11.93 -5.60 -10.47
CA THR A 42 10.54 -6.07 -10.34
C THR A 42 9.96 -5.74 -8.98
N VAL A 43 10.72 -5.91 -7.90
CA VAL A 43 10.30 -5.54 -6.55
C VAL A 43 10.03 -4.05 -6.45
N LYS A 44 10.90 -3.21 -7.01
CA LYS A 44 10.71 -1.75 -7.05
C LYS A 44 9.47 -1.33 -7.84
N GLU A 45 9.18 -1.99 -8.96
CA GLU A 45 7.96 -1.72 -9.74
C GLU A 45 6.70 -2.05 -8.93
N ILE A 46 6.69 -3.18 -8.21
CA ILE A 46 5.56 -3.56 -7.34
C ILE A 46 5.41 -2.54 -6.20
N ALA A 47 6.48 -2.31 -5.45
CA ALA A 47 6.47 -1.45 -4.26
C ALA A 47 6.06 -0.01 -4.55
N LYS A 48 6.32 0.49 -5.77
CA LYS A 48 5.91 1.82 -6.21
C LYS A 48 4.40 1.98 -6.34
N ASP A 49 3.71 0.91 -6.72
CA ASP A 49 2.30 0.95 -7.12
C ASP A 49 1.31 0.54 -6.02
N ILE A 50 1.81 0.11 -4.85
CA ILE A 50 0.99 -0.33 -3.71
C ILE A 50 1.27 0.47 -2.43
N ASP A 51 0.24 0.61 -1.60
CA ASP A 51 0.32 1.27 -0.28
C ASP A 51 0.34 0.26 0.89
N ILE A 52 0.30 -1.05 0.61
CA ILE A 52 0.35 -2.15 1.59
C ILE A 52 1.72 -2.84 1.60
N PRO A 53 2.10 -3.52 2.69
CA PRO A 53 3.39 -4.19 2.79
C PRO A 53 3.63 -5.24 1.68
N LEU A 54 4.85 -5.27 1.15
CA LEU A 54 5.32 -6.24 0.17
C LEU A 54 6.24 -7.27 0.82
N TYR A 55 5.88 -8.54 0.75
CA TYR A 55 6.73 -9.66 1.15
C TYR A 55 7.30 -10.32 -0.10
N ALA A 56 8.61 -10.44 -0.19
CA ALA A 56 9.28 -10.88 -1.41
C ALA A 56 10.21 -12.08 -1.16
N GLY A 57 10.21 -13.05 -2.07
CA GLY A 57 11.03 -14.24 -1.93
C GLY A 57 11.16 -15.05 -3.21
N GLY A 58 11.89 -16.15 -3.14
CA GLY A 58 12.13 -17.07 -4.27
C GLY A 58 13.62 -17.28 -4.52
N GLY A 59 14.19 -16.65 -5.51
CA GLY A 59 15.58 -16.80 -5.95
C GLY A 59 16.62 -16.05 -5.13
N ILE A 60 16.47 -15.96 -3.81
CA ILE A 60 17.41 -15.28 -2.90
C ILE A 60 18.48 -16.28 -2.47
N GLU A 61 19.74 -16.03 -2.82
CA GLU A 61 20.83 -16.97 -2.60
C GLU A 61 21.77 -16.52 -1.47
N ASP A 62 21.97 -15.22 -1.28
CA ASP A 62 22.91 -14.68 -0.32
C ASP A 62 22.43 -13.39 0.38
N LEU A 63 23.25 -12.83 1.26
CA LEU A 63 22.94 -11.62 2.03
C LEU A 63 22.87 -10.34 1.17
N GLU A 64 23.58 -10.29 0.05
CA GLU A 64 23.50 -9.15 -0.86
C GLU A 64 22.19 -9.15 -1.65
N ASP A 65 21.63 -10.32 -1.96
CA ASP A 65 20.31 -10.42 -2.54
C ASP A 65 19.23 -9.98 -1.54
N VAL A 66 19.32 -10.41 -0.26
CA VAL A 66 18.44 -9.90 0.81
C VAL A 66 18.46 -8.37 0.84
N LYS A 67 19.65 -7.77 0.82
CA LYS A 67 19.82 -6.32 0.82
C LYS A 67 19.17 -5.65 -0.39
N LYS A 68 19.42 -6.19 -1.61
CA LYS A 68 18.87 -5.64 -2.86
C LYS A 68 17.35 -5.62 -2.83
N ILE A 69 16.74 -6.71 -2.35
CA ILE A 69 15.28 -6.86 -2.31
C ILE A 69 14.64 -5.93 -1.28
N LEU A 70 15.22 -5.84 -0.06
CA LEU A 70 14.73 -4.90 0.95
C LEU A 70 14.89 -3.44 0.50
N TYR A 71 16.04 -3.08 -0.10
CA TYR A 71 16.27 -1.71 -0.58
C TYR A 71 15.48 -1.36 -1.85
N ALA A 72 14.92 -2.36 -2.52
CA ALA A 72 13.98 -2.16 -3.63
C ALA A 72 12.55 -1.87 -3.16
N GLY A 73 12.27 -1.95 -1.84
CA GLY A 73 10.99 -1.61 -1.25
C GLY A 73 10.18 -2.81 -0.75
N ALA A 74 10.78 -4.00 -0.59
CA ALA A 74 10.13 -5.07 0.13
C ALA A 74 10.19 -4.82 1.65
N ASP A 75 9.07 -4.98 2.35
CA ASP A 75 9.01 -4.87 3.82
C ASP A 75 9.56 -6.11 4.50
N LYS A 76 9.38 -7.27 3.87
CA LYS A 76 9.92 -8.54 4.37
C LYS A 76 10.50 -9.39 3.25
N VAL A 77 11.55 -10.14 3.59
CA VAL A 77 12.18 -11.12 2.71
C VAL A 77 11.89 -12.53 3.20
N CYS A 78 11.42 -13.38 2.28
CA CYS A 78 11.14 -14.79 2.55
C CYS A 78 12.31 -15.66 2.07
N LEU A 79 13.01 -16.27 3.02
CA LEU A 79 14.11 -17.19 2.79
C LEU A 79 13.60 -18.63 2.77
N GLY A 80 13.76 -19.29 1.63
CA GLY A 80 13.31 -20.69 1.41
C GLY A 80 14.47 -21.66 1.21
N LYS A 81 14.77 -22.01 -0.04
CA LYS A 81 15.79 -23.00 -0.41
C LYS A 81 17.18 -22.67 0.16
N THR A 82 17.53 -21.42 0.25
CA THR A 82 18.84 -20.95 0.76
C THR A 82 19.08 -21.39 2.20
N VAL A 83 18.04 -21.38 3.03
CA VAL A 83 18.15 -21.79 4.45
C VAL A 83 18.45 -23.30 4.59
N LEU A 84 18.11 -24.11 3.60
CA LEU A 84 18.45 -25.53 3.60
C LEU A 84 19.96 -25.76 3.41
N VAL A 85 20.62 -24.86 2.68
CA VAL A 85 22.07 -24.91 2.40
C VAL A 85 22.85 -24.15 3.47
N ASP A 86 22.43 -22.92 3.81
CA ASP A 86 23.07 -22.05 4.76
C ASP A 86 22.08 -21.46 5.77
N LYS A 87 21.92 -22.13 6.91
CA LYS A 87 21.01 -21.70 7.98
C LYS A 87 21.45 -20.41 8.67
N GLU A 88 22.76 -20.09 8.65
CA GLU A 88 23.30 -18.89 9.32
C GLU A 88 22.94 -17.61 8.56
N ILE A 89 22.48 -17.70 7.33
CA ILE A 89 21.96 -16.52 6.58
C ILE A 89 20.83 -15.83 7.35
N VAL A 90 19.97 -16.60 8.04
CA VAL A 90 18.87 -16.05 8.86
C VAL A 90 19.41 -15.12 9.94
N LYS A 91 20.48 -15.55 10.64
CA LYS A 91 21.12 -14.74 11.67
C LYS A 91 21.76 -13.51 11.09
N ARG A 92 22.56 -13.66 10.01
CA ARG A 92 23.24 -12.53 9.38
C ARG A 92 22.25 -11.49 8.84
N ALA A 93 21.15 -11.94 8.26
CA ALA A 93 20.08 -11.07 7.75
C ALA A 93 19.33 -10.38 8.91
N GLY A 94 18.93 -11.13 9.93
CA GLY A 94 18.25 -10.60 11.11
C GLY A 94 19.09 -9.60 11.92
N ASP A 95 20.41 -9.86 12.07
CA ASP A 95 21.33 -8.95 12.76
C ASP A 95 21.54 -7.64 11.97
N ARG A 96 21.48 -7.67 10.64
CA ARG A 96 21.74 -6.51 9.77
C ARG A 96 20.51 -5.68 9.48
N PHE A 97 19.36 -6.31 9.22
CA PHE A 97 18.16 -5.64 8.74
C PHE A 97 17.00 -5.63 9.75
N GLY A 98 17.09 -6.43 10.78
CA GLY A 98 16.02 -6.63 11.76
C GLY A 98 15.32 -7.98 11.56
N LYS A 99 14.98 -8.63 12.67
CA LYS A 99 14.34 -9.95 12.68
C LYS A 99 12.97 -9.92 12.03
N ASP A 100 12.23 -8.84 12.26
CA ASP A 100 10.86 -8.67 11.78
C ASP A 100 10.77 -8.62 10.25
N GLN A 101 11.89 -8.33 9.56
CA GLN A 101 11.98 -8.35 8.11
C GLN A 101 12.27 -9.74 7.51
N ILE A 102 12.50 -10.76 8.35
CA ILE A 102 12.93 -12.09 7.87
C ILE A 102 11.85 -13.13 8.09
N ILE A 103 11.26 -13.61 7.01
CA ILE A 103 10.39 -14.77 6.97
C ILE A 103 11.20 -15.98 6.55
N VAL A 104 10.99 -17.12 7.19
CA VAL A 104 11.57 -18.40 6.74
C VAL A 104 10.44 -19.30 6.27
N SER A 105 10.51 -19.74 5.00
CA SER A 105 9.55 -20.72 4.49
C SER A 105 10.02 -22.16 4.71
N MET A 106 9.06 -23.02 5.02
CA MET A 106 9.27 -24.45 5.28
C MET A 106 8.16 -25.28 4.62
N ASP A 107 8.57 -26.25 3.82
CA ASP A 107 7.68 -27.27 3.25
C ASP A 107 7.51 -28.41 4.26
N LEU A 108 6.30 -28.58 4.77
CA LEU A 108 5.99 -29.56 5.83
C LEU A 108 6.11 -31.01 5.37
N GLU A 109 6.01 -31.27 4.07
CA GLU A 109 6.12 -32.62 3.50
C GLU A 109 7.57 -33.04 3.24
N ARG A 110 8.44 -32.06 2.99
CA ARG A 110 9.84 -32.30 2.61
C ARG A 110 10.82 -32.12 3.76
N GLN A 111 10.38 -31.46 4.84
CA GLN A 111 11.22 -31.24 6.01
C GLN A 111 11.18 -32.46 6.92
N GLU A 112 12.32 -33.16 7.14
CA GLU A 112 12.40 -34.36 7.95
C GLU A 112 11.99 -34.14 9.42
N ASP A 113 12.41 -33.02 10.01
CA ASP A 113 12.07 -32.62 11.39
C ASP A 113 11.65 -31.16 11.43
N PRO A 114 10.36 -30.86 11.12
CA PRO A 114 9.84 -29.49 11.07
C PRO A 114 9.92 -28.76 12.42
N VAL A 115 9.71 -29.49 13.53
CA VAL A 115 9.69 -28.91 14.88
C VAL A 115 11.07 -28.40 15.29
N SER A 116 12.10 -29.27 15.16
CA SER A 116 13.49 -28.87 15.43
C SER A 116 13.98 -27.78 14.49
N PHE A 117 13.56 -27.83 13.22
CA PHE A 117 13.89 -26.78 12.24
C PHE A 117 13.31 -25.45 12.67
N ALA A 118 12.01 -25.37 12.99
CA ALA A 118 11.35 -24.15 13.43
C ALA A 118 12.02 -23.55 14.68
N LYS A 119 12.33 -24.39 15.68
CA LYS A 119 13.05 -23.99 16.89
C LYS A 119 14.44 -23.42 16.58
N LYS A 120 15.14 -24.01 15.60
CA LYS A 120 16.44 -23.50 15.16
C LYS A 120 16.30 -22.15 14.46
N MET A 121 15.31 -21.96 13.57
CA MET A 121 15.08 -20.69 12.87
C MET A 121 14.74 -19.56 13.84
N ALA A 122 13.92 -19.83 14.85
CA ALA A 122 13.63 -18.87 15.92
C ALA A 122 14.89 -18.43 16.67
N ARG A 123 15.79 -19.36 17.02
CA ARG A 123 17.06 -19.06 17.68
C ARG A 123 18.02 -18.26 16.79
N LEU A 124 17.98 -18.48 15.48
CA LEU A 124 18.77 -17.75 14.50
C LEU A 124 18.20 -16.36 14.19
N GLY A 125 17.00 -16.05 14.69
CA GLY A 125 16.41 -14.72 14.57
C GLY A 125 15.49 -14.55 13.36
N ALA A 126 14.82 -15.60 12.92
CA ALA A 126 13.65 -15.47 12.07
C ALA A 126 12.55 -14.66 12.79
N GLY A 127 11.86 -13.80 12.09
CA GLY A 127 10.72 -13.04 12.61
C GLY A 127 9.39 -13.77 12.46
N GLU A 128 9.27 -14.60 11.43
CA GLU A 128 8.02 -15.29 11.08
C GLU A 128 8.31 -16.59 10.29
N LEU A 129 7.41 -17.55 10.37
CA LEU A 129 7.48 -18.78 9.58
C LEU A 129 6.34 -18.80 8.54
N LEU A 130 6.67 -19.13 7.29
CA LEU A 130 5.71 -19.44 6.23
C LEU A 130 5.69 -20.95 6.02
N LEU A 131 4.58 -21.60 6.35
CA LEU A 131 4.41 -23.04 6.20
C LEU A 131 3.71 -23.37 4.89
N LEU A 132 4.31 -24.26 4.13
CA LEU A 132 3.82 -24.75 2.84
C LEU A 132 3.43 -26.23 2.96
N ALA A 133 2.31 -26.64 2.36
CA ALA A 133 1.91 -28.02 2.22
C ALA A 133 1.09 -28.23 0.95
N ASP A 134 1.44 -29.22 0.14
CA ASP A 134 0.70 -29.60 -1.07
C ASP A 134 -0.51 -30.48 -0.74
N LYS A 135 -0.40 -31.31 0.31
CA LYS A 135 -1.50 -32.11 0.84
C LYS A 135 -2.21 -31.35 1.94
N GLY A 136 -3.54 -31.37 1.91
CA GLY A 136 -4.39 -30.55 2.79
C GLY A 136 -3.93 -30.46 4.25
N TYR A 137 -4.00 -29.26 4.81
CA TYR A 137 -3.50 -28.91 6.15
C TYR A 137 -4.11 -29.67 7.32
N GLU A 138 -5.22 -30.38 7.10
CA GLU A 138 -5.81 -31.26 8.12
C GLU A 138 -4.81 -32.26 8.68
N THR A 139 -3.96 -32.80 7.81
CA THR A 139 -2.90 -33.75 8.19
C THR A 139 -1.84 -33.08 9.06
N PHE A 140 -1.63 -31.79 8.90
CA PHE A 140 -0.57 -31.04 9.57
C PHE A 140 -1.05 -30.12 10.70
N ALA A 141 -2.35 -30.07 10.98
CA ALA A 141 -2.91 -29.11 11.94
C ALA A 141 -2.27 -29.20 13.33
N SER A 142 -2.08 -30.41 13.85
CA SER A 142 -1.40 -30.64 15.15
C SER A 142 0.06 -30.25 15.10
N LEU A 143 0.75 -30.54 13.99
CA LEU A 143 2.16 -30.18 13.78
C LEU A 143 2.35 -28.67 13.70
N ILE A 144 1.44 -27.95 13.03
CA ILE A 144 1.49 -26.48 12.95
C ILE A 144 1.35 -25.83 14.33
N LYS A 145 0.44 -26.35 15.17
CA LYS A 145 0.29 -25.91 16.56
C LYS A 145 1.56 -26.15 17.38
N GLU A 146 2.18 -27.33 17.25
CA GLU A 146 3.43 -27.65 17.91
C GLU A 146 4.57 -26.75 17.44
N ILE A 147 4.71 -26.52 16.12
CA ILE A 147 5.69 -25.60 15.54
C ILE A 147 5.54 -24.20 16.13
N LYS A 148 4.31 -23.69 16.19
CA LYS A 148 4.01 -22.38 16.76
C LYS A 148 4.41 -22.29 18.24
N GLU A 149 4.04 -23.29 19.03
CA GLU A 149 4.36 -23.34 20.45
C GLU A 149 5.87 -23.39 20.72
N VAL A 150 6.60 -24.28 20.02
CA VAL A 150 8.04 -24.47 20.30
C VAL A 150 8.92 -23.36 19.71
N SER A 151 8.50 -22.73 18.62
CA SER A 151 9.25 -21.60 18.01
C SER A 151 8.96 -20.29 18.70
N GLY A 152 7.73 -20.09 19.19
CA GLY A 152 7.24 -18.82 19.69
C GLY A 152 7.13 -17.74 18.60
N LEU A 153 7.25 -18.13 17.33
CA LEU A 153 7.15 -17.22 16.17
C LEU A 153 5.72 -17.16 15.64
N PRO A 154 5.33 -16.02 15.05
CA PRO A 154 4.15 -15.97 14.19
C PRO A 154 4.24 -17.01 13.06
N VAL A 155 3.12 -17.65 12.78
CA VAL A 155 3.03 -18.69 11.75
C VAL A 155 2.01 -18.28 10.69
N MET A 156 2.49 -18.09 9.48
CA MET A 156 1.70 -17.92 8.27
C MET A 156 1.53 -19.27 7.59
N VAL A 157 0.31 -19.59 7.17
CA VAL A 157 0.02 -20.83 6.43
C VAL A 157 -0.36 -20.48 5.00
N SER A 158 0.27 -21.13 4.02
CA SER A 158 -0.04 -20.93 2.61
C SER A 158 -1.17 -21.83 2.16
N ILE A 159 -2.27 -21.27 1.66
CA ILE A 159 -3.43 -21.99 1.12
C ILE A 159 -3.59 -21.72 -0.38
N SER A 160 -4.01 -22.74 -1.13
CA SER A 160 -4.28 -22.59 -2.57
C SER A 160 -5.76 -22.31 -2.89
N ASP A 161 -6.68 -22.77 -2.05
CA ASP A 161 -8.10 -22.47 -2.17
C ASP A 161 -8.54 -21.52 -1.04
N PRO A 162 -8.98 -20.29 -1.37
CA PRO A 162 -9.49 -19.36 -0.37
C PRO A 162 -10.66 -19.88 0.47
N LYS A 163 -11.43 -20.84 -0.04
CA LYS A 163 -12.56 -21.47 0.68
C LYS A 163 -12.13 -22.28 1.88
N GLU A 164 -10.88 -22.73 1.94
CA GLU A 164 -10.33 -23.48 3.06
C GLU A 164 -9.88 -22.59 4.23
N ALA A 165 -9.84 -21.26 4.04
CA ALA A 165 -9.28 -20.32 5.01
C ALA A 165 -9.85 -20.48 6.41
N VAL A 166 -11.17 -20.42 6.58
CA VAL A 166 -11.84 -20.56 7.88
C VAL A 166 -11.46 -21.87 8.55
N ARG A 167 -11.53 -22.96 7.80
CA ARG A 167 -11.21 -24.31 8.31
C ARG A 167 -9.74 -24.43 8.77
N ILE A 168 -8.82 -23.85 8.01
CA ILE A 168 -7.39 -23.86 8.39
C ILE A 168 -7.14 -23.04 9.65
N LEU A 169 -7.77 -21.88 9.78
CA LEU A 169 -7.69 -21.05 10.98
C LEU A 169 -8.20 -21.81 12.21
N GLU A 170 -9.34 -22.49 12.11
CA GLU A 170 -9.91 -23.31 13.18
C GLU A 170 -9.02 -24.49 13.58
N LEU A 171 -8.53 -25.22 12.58
CA LEU A 171 -7.78 -26.46 12.81
C LEU A 171 -6.33 -26.20 13.23
N ALA A 172 -5.63 -25.32 12.54
CA ALA A 172 -4.20 -25.10 12.69
C ALA A 172 -3.84 -23.93 13.63
N GLY A 173 -4.76 -22.97 13.83
CA GLY A 173 -4.51 -21.79 14.65
C GLY A 173 -3.42 -20.89 14.06
N ALA A 174 -3.37 -20.77 12.72
CA ALA A 174 -2.44 -19.89 12.01
C ALA A 174 -2.61 -18.43 12.46
N ASP A 175 -1.53 -17.66 12.44
CA ASP A 175 -1.54 -16.25 12.76
C ASP A 175 -1.86 -15.38 11.54
N ASP A 176 -1.48 -15.84 10.33
CA ASP A 176 -1.73 -15.17 9.07
C ASP A 176 -1.95 -16.21 7.96
N LEU A 177 -2.61 -15.80 6.86
CA LEU A 177 -2.86 -16.65 5.70
C LEU A 177 -2.18 -16.08 4.45
N ALA A 178 -1.30 -16.85 3.84
CA ALA A 178 -0.74 -16.62 2.51
C ALA A 178 -1.64 -17.32 1.48
N VAL A 179 -2.34 -16.56 0.63
CA VAL A 179 -3.31 -17.14 -0.32
C VAL A 179 -2.68 -17.25 -1.70
N ALA A 180 -2.24 -18.46 -2.04
CA ALA A 180 -1.56 -18.81 -3.29
C ALA A 180 -2.55 -19.33 -4.35
N SER A 181 -3.69 -18.64 -4.53
CA SER A 181 -4.71 -19.04 -5.49
C SER A 181 -4.28 -18.77 -6.93
N ARG A 182 -4.62 -19.71 -7.84
CA ARG A 182 -4.46 -19.53 -9.29
C ARG A 182 -5.62 -18.77 -9.92
N GLU A 183 -6.74 -18.70 -9.22
CA GLU A 183 -7.94 -17.98 -9.64
C GLU A 183 -8.06 -16.67 -8.86
N ALA A 184 -8.60 -15.65 -9.49
CA ALA A 184 -8.93 -14.41 -8.79
C ALA A 184 -9.97 -14.67 -7.70
N PHE A 185 -9.79 -14.05 -6.54
CA PHE A 185 -10.72 -14.17 -5.42
C PHE A 185 -10.97 -12.80 -4.76
N GLY A 186 -12.12 -12.65 -4.14
CA GLY A 186 -12.47 -11.45 -3.38
C GLY A 186 -11.79 -11.46 -2.01
N VAL A 187 -10.81 -10.59 -1.80
CA VAL A 187 -10.10 -10.51 -0.51
C VAL A 187 -11.04 -10.09 0.61
N MET A 188 -11.88 -9.07 0.37
CA MET A 188 -12.86 -8.60 1.37
C MET A 188 -13.94 -9.66 1.66
N GLU A 189 -14.39 -10.40 0.67
CA GLU A 189 -15.30 -11.53 0.86
C GLU A 189 -14.66 -12.61 1.75
N LEU A 190 -13.39 -12.94 1.49
CA LEU A 190 -12.65 -13.89 2.32
C LEU A 190 -12.52 -13.40 3.76
N LYS A 191 -12.17 -12.14 3.97
CA LYS A 191 -12.11 -11.51 5.29
C LYS A 191 -13.45 -11.54 6.00
N HIS A 192 -14.54 -11.22 5.27
CA HIS A 192 -15.89 -11.28 5.84
C HIS A 192 -16.27 -12.69 6.29
N ASN A 193 -15.93 -13.72 5.51
CA ASN A 193 -16.13 -15.12 5.89
C ASN A 193 -15.34 -15.49 7.15
N CYS A 194 -14.06 -15.11 7.25
CA CYS A 194 -13.25 -15.32 8.44
C CYS A 194 -13.84 -14.61 9.67
N ARG A 195 -14.32 -13.39 9.49
CA ARG A 195 -14.94 -12.63 10.56
C ARG A 195 -16.25 -13.25 11.05
N THR A 196 -17.11 -13.68 10.14
CA THR A 196 -18.36 -14.37 10.47
C THR A 196 -18.11 -15.66 11.27
N ALA A 197 -16.97 -16.31 11.02
CA ALA A 197 -16.50 -17.46 11.79
C ALA A 197 -15.87 -17.09 13.15
N GLY A 198 -15.80 -15.80 13.50
CA GLY A 198 -15.29 -15.33 14.79
C GLY A 198 -13.81 -14.96 14.83
N PHE A 199 -13.12 -14.91 13.68
CA PHE A 199 -11.72 -14.50 13.62
C PHE A 199 -11.56 -12.98 13.50
N GLY A 200 -10.58 -12.42 14.22
CA GLY A 200 -10.20 -11.02 14.12
C GLY A 200 -9.43 -10.77 12.83
N VAL A 201 -10.05 -10.13 11.86
CA VAL A 201 -9.46 -9.72 10.57
C VAL A 201 -9.71 -8.23 10.35
N ASN A 202 -8.85 -7.58 9.57
CA ASN A 202 -9.00 -6.18 9.22
C ASN A 202 -10.10 -6.02 8.14
N THR A 203 -11.30 -5.64 8.57
CA THR A 203 -12.46 -5.35 7.71
C THR A 203 -12.98 -3.94 8.01
N PHE A 204 -13.72 -3.37 7.06
CA PHE A 204 -14.48 -2.17 7.34
C PHE A 204 -15.64 -2.47 8.29
N GLU A 205 -15.75 -1.67 9.35
CA GLU A 205 -16.82 -1.76 10.32
C GLU A 205 -17.38 -0.39 10.63
N SER A 206 -18.69 -0.30 10.60
CA SER A 206 -19.34 0.91 11.09
C SER A 206 -19.41 0.89 12.61
N SER A 207 -19.02 1.98 13.24
CA SER A 207 -19.17 2.18 14.68
C SER A 207 -20.61 2.47 15.10
N MET A 208 -21.53 2.65 14.14
CA MET A 208 -22.95 2.90 14.38
C MET A 208 -23.83 2.27 13.31
N SER A 209 -25.10 2.04 13.65
CA SER A 209 -26.12 1.54 12.71
C SER A 209 -26.51 2.62 11.70
N PHE A 210 -26.86 2.19 10.47
CA PHE A 210 -27.41 3.11 9.45
C PHE A 210 -28.69 3.81 9.95
N ASP A 211 -29.47 3.17 10.81
CA ASP A 211 -30.72 3.70 11.35
C ASP A 211 -30.50 4.87 12.32
N GLU A 212 -29.26 5.15 12.73
CA GLU A 212 -28.89 6.30 13.54
C GLU A 212 -28.60 7.57 12.72
N PHE A 213 -28.51 7.45 11.40
CA PHE A 213 -28.25 8.60 10.53
C PHE A 213 -29.53 9.39 10.29
N LYS A 214 -29.38 10.70 10.13
CA LYS A 214 -30.45 11.58 9.69
C LYS A 214 -30.53 11.59 8.17
N LEU A 215 -31.54 10.94 7.64
CA LEU A 215 -31.74 10.83 6.21
C LEU A 215 -32.47 12.07 5.67
N ASN A 216 -32.23 12.40 4.38
CA ASN A 216 -32.97 13.44 3.69
C ASN A 216 -34.47 13.04 3.49
N SER A 217 -35.26 13.93 2.86
CA SER A 217 -36.70 13.68 2.60
C SER A 217 -36.98 12.43 1.75
N ASP A 218 -36.00 11.96 0.99
CA ASP A 218 -36.11 10.77 0.14
C ASP A 218 -35.61 9.50 0.84
N GLY A 219 -35.29 9.58 2.13
CA GLY A 219 -34.80 8.45 2.94
C GLY A 219 -33.35 8.05 2.62
N MET A 220 -32.53 8.97 2.15
CA MET A 220 -31.13 8.71 1.76
C MET A 220 -30.16 9.56 2.56
N LEU A 221 -28.96 9.02 2.77
CA LEU A 221 -27.80 9.72 3.33
C LEU A 221 -27.07 10.46 2.22
N THR A 222 -26.71 11.73 2.45
CA THR A 222 -25.86 12.50 1.56
C THR A 222 -24.41 12.04 1.72
N VAL A 223 -23.69 11.91 0.61
CA VAL A 223 -22.27 11.49 0.61
C VAL A 223 -21.44 12.47 -0.16
N VAL A 224 -20.45 13.07 0.50
CA VAL A 224 -19.36 13.84 -0.11
C VAL A 224 -18.18 12.90 -0.31
N THR A 225 -17.73 12.76 -1.54
CA THR A 225 -16.59 11.90 -1.87
C THR A 225 -15.37 12.76 -2.12
N GLN A 226 -14.25 12.45 -1.45
CA GLN A 226 -13.01 13.19 -1.46
C GLN A 226 -11.85 12.24 -1.78
N ASP A 227 -10.92 12.69 -2.62
CA ASP A 227 -9.66 11.97 -2.81
C ASP A 227 -8.82 11.98 -1.53
N TYR A 228 -8.31 10.81 -1.11
CA TYR A 228 -7.63 10.69 0.17
C TYR A 228 -6.22 11.28 0.20
N LYS A 229 -5.54 11.35 -0.97
CA LYS A 229 -4.19 11.92 -1.11
C LYS A 229 -4.23 13.44 -1.27
N THR A 230 -5.05 13.92 -2.22
CA THR A 230 -5.11 15.34 -2.57
C THR A 230 -6.07 16.15 -1.70
N ASN A 231 -7.02 15.48 -1.02
CA ASN A 231 -8.17 16.07 -0.34
C ASN A 231 -9.11 16.84 -1.29
N GLU A 232 -9.01 16.67 -2.61
CA GLU A 232 -9.93 17.24 -3.57
C GLU A 232 -11.31 16.62 -3.43
N VAL A 233 -12.36 17.45 -3.40
CA VAL A 233 -13.75 16.97 -3.40
C VAL A 233 -14.10 16.51 -4.82
N LEU A 234 -14.41 15.22 -4.97
CA LEU A 234 -14.63 14.59 -6.27
C LEU A 234 -16.08 14.70 -6.74
N MET A 235 -17.02 14.40 -5.86
CA MET A 235 -18.44 14.36 -6.19
C MET A 235 -19.33 14.36 -4.96
N VAL A 236 -20.63 14.58 -5.17
CA VAL A 236 -21.68 14.32 -4.17
C VAL A 236 -22.68 13.32 -4.74
N ALA A 237 -23.07 12.36 -3.93
CA ALA A 237 -24.05 11.34 -4.27
C ALA A 237 -24.91 10.97 -3.04
N TYR A 238 -25.70 9.92 -3.15
CA TYR A 238 -26.62 9.48 -2.10
C TYR A 238 -26.51 7.98 -1.87
N MET A 239 -26.74 7.56 -0.62
CA MET A 239 -26.75 6.16 -0.22
C MET A 239 -28.08 5.81 0.46
N THR A 240 -28.62 4.65 0.10
CA THR A 240 -29.59 3.90 0.91
C THR A 240 -28.85 3.02 1.91
N LYS A 241 -29.54 2.41 2.85
CA LYS A 241 -28.97 1.42 3.77
C LYS A 241 -28.23 0.31 3.04
N GLU A 242 -28.84 -0.23 1.99
CA GLU A 242 -28.25 -1.28 1.16
C GLU A 242 -26.94 -0.82 0.45
N ALA A 243 -26.92 0.42 -0.06
CA ALA A 243 -25.72 0.99 -0.67
C ALA A 243 -24.58 1.14 0.34
N PHE A 244 -24.88 1.59 1.55
CA PHE A 244 -23.94 1.73 2.64
C PHE A 244 -23.36 0.38 3.09
N GLU A 245 -24.25 -0.60 3.33
CA GLU A 245 -23.84 -1.96 3.72
C GLU A 245 -22.94 -2.60 2.65
N LYS A 246 -23.31 -2.48 1.37
CA LYS A 246 -22.51 -2.98 0.26
C LYS A 246 -21.15 -2.29 0.15
N THR A 247 -21.09 -0.98 0.43
CA THR A 247 -19.82 -0.24 0.46
C THR A 247 -18.88 -0.77 1.55
N ILE A 248 -19.39 -1.05 2.74
CA ILE A 248 -18.62 -1.62 3.84
C ILE A 248 -18.16 -3.05 3.54
N GLU A 249 -19.05 -3.86 2.97
CA GLU A 249 -18.76 -5.26 2.62
C GLU A 249 -17.65 -5.37 1.57
N THR A 250 -17.73 -4.53 0.52
CA THR A 250 -16.83 -4.64 -0.64
C THR A 250 -15.59 -3.75 -0.57
N GLY A 251 -15.63 -2.69 0.24
CA GLY A 251 -14.61 -1.63 0.21
C GLY A 251 -14.68 -0.73 -1.02
N ILE A 252 -15.72 -0.86 -1.86
CA ILE A 252 -15.91 -0.07 -3.08
C ILE A 252 -17.16 0.80 -2.93
N MET A 253 -17.03 2.10 -3.23
CA MET A 253 -18.14 3.03 -3.13
C MET A 253 -19.32 2.60 -3.97
N THR A 254 -20.43 2.30 -3.32
CA THR A 254 -21.72 2.00 -3.90
C THR A 254 -22.71 3.08 -3.51
N TYR A 255 -23.41 3.64 -4.47
CA TYR A 255 -24.37 4.72 -4.33
C TYR A 255 -25.77 4.28 -4.75
N TYR A 256 -26.74 5.13 -4.50
CA TYR A 256 -28.10 4.98 -5.04
C TYR A 256 -28.37 6.06 -6.08
N SER A 257 -28.69 5.63 -7.29
CA SER A 257 -29.08 6.53 -8.39
C SER A 257 -30.54 6.91 -8.28
N ARG A 258 -30.86 8.17 -7.92
CA ARG A 258 -32.22 8.68 -7.83
C ARG A 258 -32.98 8.62 -9.16
N SER A 259 -32.28 8.89 -10.27
CA SER A 259 -32.90 8.90 -11.61
C SER A 259 -33.20 7.50 -12.12
N ARG A 260 -32.29 6.53 -11.87
CA ARG A 260 -32.45 5.12 -12.31
C ARG A 260 -33.17 4.25 -11.29
N LYS A 261 -33.28 4.72 -10.03
CA LYS A 261 -33.84 4.00 -8.88
C LYS A 261 -33.17 2.66 -8.62
N GLU A 262 -31.85 2.62 -8.71
CA GLU A 262 -31.05 1.41 -8.52
C GLU A 262 -29.74 1.69 -7.81
N LEU A 263 -29.13 0.65 -7.25
CA LEU A 263 -27.77 0.70 -6.74
C LEU A 263 -26.78 0.90 -7.90
N TRP A 264 -25.73 1.66 -7.61
CA TRP A 264 -24.68 1.95 -8.56
C TRP A 264 -23.32 1.88 -7.89
N THR A 265 -22.56 0.83 -8.17
CA THR A 265 -21.16 0.73 -7.75
C THR A 265 -20.29 1.56 -8.69
N LYS A 266 -19.56 2.50 -8.11
CA LYS A 266 -18.69 3.40 -8.88
C LYS A 266 -17.56 2.60 -9.53
N GLY A 267 -17.47 2.70 -10.85
CA GLY A 267 -16.44 2.01 -11.62
C GLY A 267 -16.92 0.78 -12.40
N ASP A 268 -18.05 0.15 -12.06
CA ASP A 268 -18.51 -1.08 -12.71
C ASP A 268 -18.59 -0.98 -14.24
N THR A 269 -18.95 0.18 -14.77
CA THR A 269 -19.07 0.40 -16.21
C THR A 269 -17.83 1.03 -16.83
N SER A 270 -17.15 1.91 -16.09
CA SER A 270 -16.07 2.75 -16.63
C SER A 270 -14.66 2.29 -16.25
N GLY A 271 -14.52 1.37 -15.29
CA GLY A 271 -13.25 1.04 -14.66
C GLY A 271 -12.72 2.10 -13.67
N HIS A 272 -13.43 3.23 -13.52
CA HIS A 272 -13.02 4.32 -12.63
C HIS A 272 -13.58 4.10 -11.23
N TYR A 273 -13.03 3.11 -10.54
CA TYR A 273 -13.43 2.71 -9.19
C TYR A 273 -13.10 3.77 -8.14
N GLN A 274 -13.80 3.70 -7.02
CA GLN A 274 -13.52 4.46 -5.80
C GLN A 274 -13.36 3.47 -4.64
N TYR A 275 -12.12 3.24 -4.23
CA TYR A 275 -11.80 2.34 -3.13
C TYR A 275 -11.80 3.10 -1.81
N VAL A 276 -12.56 2.60 -0.84
CA VAL A 276 -12.75 3.25 0.46
C VAL A 276 -11.45 3.23 1.27
N LYS A 277 -11.01 4.40 1.73
CA LYS A 277 -9.95 4.51 2.75
C LYS A 277 -10.55 4.84 4.13
N SER A 278 -11.56 5.71 4.19
CA SER A 278 -12.32 5.96 5.43
C SER A 278 -13.71 6.54 5.13
N LEU A 279 -14.65 6.25 6.03
CA LEU A 279 -15.98 6.85 6.06
C LEU A 279 -16.14 7.58 7.39
N THR A 280 -16.51 8.86 7.36
CA THR A 280 -16.69 9.70 8.54
C THR A 280 -18.01 10.43 8.46
N ILE A 281 -18.81 10.34 9.51
CA ILE A 281 -20.09 11.04 9.59
C ILE A 281 -19.88 12.44 10.21
N ASP A 282 -20.66 13.43 9.78
CA ASP A 282 -20.61 14.77 10.36
C ASP A 282 -21.28 14.86 11.76
N CYS A 283 -21.25 16.04 12.35
CA CYS A 283 -21.64 16.23 13.76
C CYS A 283 -23.14 16.02 14.02
N ASP A 284 -24.00 16.23 13.04
CA ASP A 284 -25.45 16.04 13.17
C ASP A 284 -25.99 14.82 12.40
N LYS A 285 -25.08 14.00 11.87
CA LYS A 285 -25.31 12.67 11.29
C LYS A 285 -26.15 12.68 10.00
N ASP A 286 -26.07 13.72 9.19
CA ASP A 286 -26.81 13.83 7.95
C ASP A 286 -25.95 13.76 6.67
N THR A 287 -24.62 13.86 6.81
CA THR A 287 -23.69 13.87 5.69
C THR A 287 -22.47 13.00 5.96
N LEU A 288 -22.21 12.06 5.08
CA LEU A 288 -21.05 11.17 5.10
C LEU A 288 -19.91 11.75 4.25
N LEU A 289 -18.72 11.90 4.84
CA LEU A 289 -17.48 12.15 4.12
C LEU A 289 -16.81 10.80 3.81
N ALA A 290 -16.70 10.45 2.56
CA ALA A 290 -15.99 9.27 2.08
C ALA A 290 -14.63 9.69 1.50
N LYS A 291 -13.53 9.31 2.17
CA LYS A 291 -12.18 9.41 1.60
C LYS A 291 -11.89 8.16 0.80
N VAL A 292 -11.56 8.34 -0.47
CA VAL A 292 -11.40 7.25 -1.41
C VAL A 292 -10.10 7.38 -2.20
N GLU A 293 -9.57 6.25 -2.64
CA GLU A 293 -8.62 6.21 -3.74
C GLU A 293 -9.41 6.21 -5.05
N GLN A 294 -9.28 7.29 -5.83
CA GLN A 294 -9.96 7.44 -7.11
C GLN A 294 -9.11 6.86 -8.25
N VAL A 295 -9.63 5.87 -8.96
CA VAL A 295 -9.02 5.39 -10.20
C VAL A 295 -9.58 6.19 -11.37
N GLY A 296 -8.71 6.85 -12.15
CA GLY A 296 -9.11 7.68 -13.29
C GLY A 296 -10.01 8.84 -12.88
N ASN A 297 -10.99 9.16 -13.71
CA ASN A 297 -11.85 10.35 -13.54
C ASN A 297 -13.14 10.04 -12.77
N ALA A 298 -13.47 10.85 -11.77
CA ALA A 298 -14.71 10.69 -11.03
C ALA A 298 -15.93 11.11 -11.87
N CYS A 299 -15.80 12.16 -12.66
CA CYS A 299 -16.90 12.72 -13.45
C CYS A 299 -17.11 11.95 -14.77
N HIS A 300 -18.37 11.73 -15.15
CA HIS A 300 -18.75 11.12 -16.42
C HIS A 300 -18.41 11.99 -17.65
N THR A 301 -18.12 13.28 -17.46
CA THR A 301 -17.67 14.17 -18.52
C THR A 301 -16.20 14.06 -18.86
N GLY A 302 -15.45 13.23 -18.11
CA GLY A 302 -14.00 13.08 -18.26
C GLY A 302 -13.17 14.03 -17.40
N SER A 303 -13.79 14.81 -16.50
CA SER A 303 -13.06 15.58 -15.49
C SER A 303 -12.72 14.73 -14.27
N TYR A 304 -11.60 15.01 -13.60
CA TYR A 304 -11.20 14.33 -12.38
C TYR A 304 -12.24 14.53 -11.26
N SER A 305 -12.70 15.76 -11.06
CA SER A 305 -13.76 16.13 -10.13
C SER A 305 -15.03 16.57 -10.88
N CYS A 306 -16.19 16.46 -10.22
CA CYS A 306 -17.45 17.05 -10.71
C CYS A 306 -17.50 18.57 -10.50
N PHE A 307 -16.60 19.14 -9.71
CA PHE A 307 -16.57 20.55 -9.33
C PHE A 307 -15.55 21.33 -10.17
N PHE A 308 -15.82 21.45 -11.48
CA PHE A 308 -14.92 22.11 -12.43
C PHE A 308 -15.49 23.43 -13.03
N THR A 309 -16.66 23.91 -12.56
CA THR A 309 -17.28 25.15 -13.05
C THR A 309 -17.41 26.14 -11.92
N ASP A 310 -16.64 27.23 -11.97
CA ASP A 310 -16.76 28.34 -11.04
C ASP A 310 -18.07 29.08 -11.27
N LEU A 311 -18.94 29.21 -10.29
CA LEU A 311 -20.13 30.05 -10.31
C LEU A 311 -19.80 31.46 -9.87
N VAL A 312 -18.96 31.59 -8.85
CA VAL A 312 -18.48 32.90 -8.33
C VAL A 312 -17.02 32.71 -7.93
N LYS A 313 -16.15 33.52 -8.46
CA LYS A 313 -14.73 33.55 -8.10
C LYS A 313 -14.29 34.97 -7.82
N LYS A 314 -13.72 35.23 -6.64
CA LYS A 314 -13.01 36.46 -6.32
C LYS A 314 -11.56 36.28 -6.74
N GLU A 315 -10.92 37.29 -7.29
CA GLU A 315 -9.46 37.26 -7.48
C GLU A 315 -8.78 37.13 -6.11
N TYR A 316 -8.08 36.04 -5.93
CA TYR A 316 -7.23 35.76 -4.77
C TYR A 316 -6.04 34.88 -5.23
N LYS A 317 -4.96 34.95 -4.47
CA LYS A 317 -3.85 34.00 -4.70
C LYS A 317 -4.30 32.66 -4.20
N ASP A 318 -4.48 31.74 -5.12
CA ASP A 318 -4.87 30.31 -4.85
C ASP A 318 -3.60 29.49 -4.59
N ASP A 319 -2.83 29.95 -3.62
CA ASP A 319 -1.56 29.32 -3.28
C ASP A 319 -1.79 28.45 -2.02
N ASN A 320 -2.16 27.17 -2.22
CA ASN A 320 -2.07 26.20 -1.14
C ASN A 320 -0.58 25.84 -0.94
N PRO A 321 0.05 26.21 0.20
CA PRO A 321 1.48 25.96 0.40
C PRO A 321 1.89 24.51 0.23
N MET A 322 1.01 23.55 0.53
CA MET A 322 1.32 22.11 0.40
C MET A 322 1.23 21.63 -1.05
N GLU A 323 0.36 22.24 -1.87
CA GLU A 323 0.22 21.90 -3.28
C GLU A 323 1.34 22.51 -4.15
N VAL A 324 2.00 23.57 -3.67
CA VAL A 324 3.11 24.21 -4.39
C VAL A 324 4.23 23.23 -4.70
N PHE A 325 4.57 22.33 -3.78
CA PHE A 325 5.62 21.34 -4.01
C PHE A 325 5.29 20.41 -5.19
N GLN A 326 4.06 19.89 -5.24
CA GLN A 326 3.63 19.03 -6.33
C GLN A 326 3.52 19.80 -7.64
N SER A 327 2.92 20.99 -7.63
CA SER A 327 2.73 21.80 -8.84
C SER A 327 4.05 22.22 -9.48
N VAL A 328 5.05 22.61 -8.68
CA VAL A 328 6.40 22.93 -9.18
C VAL A 328 7.09 21.68 -9.74
N TYR A 329 6.95 20.54 -9.05
CA TYR A 329 7.50 19.27 -9.52
C TYR A 329 6.87 18.83 -10.85
N ASP A 330 5.56 19.00 -11.02
CA ASP A 330 4.86 18.68 -12.27
C ASP A 330 5.34 19.56 -13.44
N VAL A 331 5.60 20.86 -13.19
CA VAL A 331 6.21 21.74 -14.18
C VAL A 331 7.61 21.28 -14.56
N ILE A 332 8.43 20.84 -13.59
CA ILE A 332 9.77 20.32 -13.84
C ILE A 332 9.69 19.04 -14.69
N MET A 333 8.79 18.11 -14.36
CA MET A 333 8.56 16.89 -15.11
C MET A 333 8.04 17.16 -16.53
N ASP A 334 7.16 18.15 -16.71
CA ASP A 334 6.72 18.58 -18.02
C ASP A 334 7.89 19.12 -18.84
N ARG A 335 8.79 19.94 -18.26
CA ARG A 335 9.99 20.43 -18.94
C ARG A 335 10.98 19.33 -19.30
N LYS A 336 11.08 18.25 -18.53
CA LYS A 336 11.87 17.06 -18.87
C LYS A 336 11.29 16.37 -20.11
N LYS A 337 9.97 16.21 -20.19
CA LYS A 337 9.27 15.53 -21.29
C LYS A 337 9.10 16.41 -22.55
N HIS A 338 8.83 17.68 -22.35
CA HIS A 338 8.56 18.67 -23.38
C HIS A 338 9.49 19.87 -23.23
N PRO A 339 10.74 19.78 -23.70
CA PRO A 339 11.74 20.85 -23.58
C PRO A 339 11.25 22.17 -24.19
N LYS A 340 11.49 23.27 -23.46
CA LYS A 340 11.13 24.63 -23.91
C LYS A 340 12.40 25.47 -24.04
N GLU A 341 12.57 26.13 -25.18
CA GLU A 341 13.71 27.02 -25.43
C GLU A 341 13.80 28.14 -24.37
N GLY A 342 15.01 28.39 -23.88
CA GLY A 342 15.27 29.40 -22.83
C GLY A 342 14.89 28.97 -21.41
N SER A 343 14.43 27.72 -21.20
CA SER A 343 14.10 27.20 -19.87
C SER A 343 15.36 26.86 -19.07
N TYR A 344 15.47 27.43 -17.86
CA TYR A 344 16.55 27.08 -16.92
C TYR A 344 16.51 25.60 -16.50
N THR A 345 15.30 25.05 -16.32
CA THR A 345 15.12 23.62 -16.02
C THR A 345 15.73 22.74 -17.11
N ASN A 346 15.44 23.07 -18.40
CA ASN A 346 16.00 22.32 -19.51
C ASN A 346 17.52 22.46 -19.61
N TYR A 347 18.08 23.64 -19.32
CA TYR A 347 19.52 23.82 -19.23
C TYR A 347 20.16 22.89 -18.18
N LEU A 348 19.51 22.70 -17.01
CA LEU A 348 20.02 21.79 -15.98
C LEU A 348 20.02 20.33 -16.47
N PHE A 349 18.94 19.88 -17.11
CA PHE A 349 18.86 18.53 -17.70
C PHE A 349 19.88 18.33 -18.82
N GLU A 350 20.08 19.29 -19.71
CA GLU A 350 21.09 19.25 -20.75
C GLU A 350 22.51 19.17 -20.23
N LYS A 351 22.83 19.87 -19.13
CA LYS A 351 24.12 19.81 -18.47
C LYS A 351 24.35 18.54 -17.64
N GLY A 352 23.27 17.82 -17.36
CA GLY A 352 23.29 16.52 -16.70
C GLY A 352 23.50 16.56 -15.20
N ILE A 353 23.60 15.38 -14.63
CA ILE A 353 23.58 15.13 -13.17
C ILE A 353 24.62 15.91 -12.39
N ASP A 354 25.85 16.08 -12.90
CA ASP A 354 26.92 16.77 -12.20
C ASP A 354 26.60 18.26 -11.99
N LYS A 355 25.94 18.91 -12.97
CA LYS A 355 25.49 20.28 -12.84
C LYS A 355 24.36 20.43 -11.85
N ILE A 356 23.42 19.47 -11.83
CA ILE A 356 22.32 19.43 -10.87
C ILE A 356 22.85 19.28 -9.45
N LEU A 357 23.74 18.27 -9.22
CA LEU A 357 24.35 18.03 -7.92
C LEU A 357 25.20 19.21 -7.43
N LYS A 358 25.92 19.88 -8.35
CA LYS A 358 26.65 21.10 -8.02
C LYS A 358 25.70 22.16 -7.47
N LYS A 359 24.53 22.37 -8.10
CA LYS A 359 23.56 23.36 -7.65
C LYS A 359 22.95 22.98 -6.29
N VAL A 360 22.54 21.73 -6.10
CA VAL A 360 22.05 21.26 -4.77
C VAL A 360 23.08 21.53 -3.67
N GLY A 361 24.39 21.30 -3.93
CA GLY A 361 25.45 21.56 -2.96
C GLY A 361 25.71 23.07 -2.72
N GLU A 362 25.64 23.90 -3.77
CA GLU A 362 25.75 25.36 -3.67
C GLU A 362 24.65 25.91 -2.75
N GLU A 363 23.38 25.65 -3.06
CA GLU A 363 22.21 26.16 -2.31
C GLU A 363 22.20 25.65 -0.85
N ALA A 364 22.57 24.38 -0.63
CA ALA A 364 22.71 23.85 0.73
C ALA A 364 23.78 24.60 1.55
N THR A 365 24.86 25.02 0.91
CA THR A 365 25.91 25.81 1.55
C THR A 365 25.44 27.25 1.81
N GLU A 366 24.73 27.85 0.89
CA GLU A 366 24.18 29.20 1.00
C GLU A 366 23.14 29.28 2.12
N ILE A 367 22.30 28.24 2.33
CA ILE A 367 21.42 28.13 3.50
C ILE A 367 22.24 28.19 4.81
N VAL A 368 23.37 27.45 4.90
CA VAL A 368 24.22 27.45 6.11
C VAL A 368 24.81 28.83 6.38
N ILE A 369 25.19 29.56 5.33
CA ILE A 369 25.73 30.93 5.43
C ILE A 369 24.60 31.88 5.85
N ALA A 370 23.50 31.88 5.15
CA ALA A 370 22.34 32.74 5.42
C ALA A 370 21.77 32.53 6.84
N ALA A 371 21.80 31.29 7.36
CA ALA A 371 21.36 30.99 8.71
C ALA A 371 22.21 31.66 9.82
N LYS A 372 23.38 32.19 9.50
CA LYS A 372 24.21 33.00 10.42
C LYS A 372 23.85 34.48 10.42
N ASN A 373 23.11 34.93 9.44
CA ASN A 373 22.63 36.31 9.34
C ASN A 373 21.32 36.49 10.13
N PRO A 374 21.07 37.67 10.73
CA PRO A 374 19.84 37.94 11.43
C PRO A 374 18.64 38.13 10.48
N ASP A 375 18.87 38.35 9.17
CA ASP A 375 17.83 38.51 8.16
C ASP A 375 17.40 37.12 7.63
N VAL A 376 16.13 36.80 7.89
CA VAL A 376 15.53 35.53 7.46
C VAL A 376 15.13 35.52 5.98
N GLU A 377 15.09 36.67 5.31
CA GLU A 377 14.69 36.77 3.90
C GLU A 377 15.70 36.08 2.98
N GLU A 378 17.01 36.29 3.21
CA GLU A 378 18.06 35.60 2.47
C GLU A 378 17.93 34.07 2.63
N MET A 379 17.79 33.60 3.87
CA MET A 379 17.64 32.16 4.16
C MET A 379 16.39 31.58 3.46
N LYS A 380 15.29 32.34 3.37
CA LYS A 380 14.09 31.92 2.67
C LYS A 380 14.33 31.71 1.17
N TYR A 381 15.09 32.61 0.51
CA TYR A 381 15.48 32.46 -0.89
C TYR A 381 16.32 31.22 -1.12
N GLU A 382 17.34 31.02 -0.32
CA GLU A 382 18.26 29.86 -0.44
C GLU A 382 17.54 28.53 -0.20
N ILE A 383 16.60 28.49 0.77
CA ILE A 383 15.75 27.29 0.98
C ILE A 383 14.87 27.03 -0.25
N SER A 384 14.31 28.07 -0.86
CA SER A 384 13.47 27.91 -2.06
C SER A 384 14.26 27.38 -3.25
N ASP A 385 15.49 27.92 -3.46
CA ASP A 385 16.37 27.48 -4.54
C ASP A 385 16.89 26.06 -4.30
N PHE A 386 17.22 25.71 -3.06
CA PHE A 386 17.56 24.34 -2.69
C PHE A 386 16.43 23.35 -2.99
N LEU A 387 15.21 23.66 -2.58
CA LEU A 387 14.04 22.81 -2.85
C LEU A 387 13.78 22.66 -4.34
N TYR A 388 13.92 23.74 -5.11
CA TYR A 388 13.78 23.70 -6.56
C TYR A 388 14.83 22.77 -7.22
N HIS A 389 16.11 22.92 -6.88
CA HIS A 389 17.18 22.08 -7.43
C HIS A 389 17.09 20.62 -6.94
N LEU A 390 16.58 20.41 -5.71
CA LEU A 390 16.27 19.09 -5.20
C LEU A 390 15.16 18.40 -6.03
N MET A 391 14.08 19.13 -6.37
CA MET A 391 13.03 18.62 -7.26
C MET A 391 13.55 18.31 -8.67
N VAL A 392 14.49 19.09 -9.21
CA VAL A 392 15.14 18.76 -10.49
C VAL A 392 15.96 17.47 -10.38
N LEU A 393 16.68 17.27 -9.25
CA LEU A 393 17.40 16.03 -8.98
C LEU A 393 16.45 14.83 -8.86
N MET A 394 15.33 15.01 -8.15
CA MET A 394 14.29 13.99 -8.05
C MET A 394 13.76 13.61 -9.44
N ALA A 395 13.43 14.61 -10.27
CA ALA A 395 12.96 14.41 -11.63
C ALA A 395 14.02 13.69 -12.51
N GLU A 396 15.31 14.01 -12.35
CA GLU A 396 16.40 13.36 -13.08
C GLU A 396 16.53 11.87 -12.72
N ARG A 397 16.16 11.51 -11.48
CA ARG A 397 16.20 10.13 -10.97
C ARG A 397 14.84 9.43 -11.01
N ASP A 398 13.84 10.05 -11.64
CA ASP A 398 12.45 9.55 -11.70
C ASP A 398 11.86 9.22 -10.31
N MET A 399 12.28 10.00 -9.28
CA MET A 399 11.84 9.89 -7.90
C MET A 399 10.66 10.83 -7.65
N THR A 400 9.63 10.36 -6.96
CA THR A 400 8.41 11.12 -6.65
C THR A 400 8.39 11.67 -5.22
N TRP A 401 7.50 12.63 -4.94
CA TRP A 401 7.25 13.09 -3.58
C TRP A 401 6.65 11.97 -2.71
N ASP A 402 5.83 11.08 -3.28
CA ASP A 402 5.28 9.93 -2.56
C ASP A 402 6.40 9.03 -2.00
N GLU A 403 7.43 8.75 -2.79
CA GLU A 403 8.58 7.95 -2.35
C GLU A 403 9.36 8.65 -1.23
N VAL A 404 9.62 9.96 -1.36
CA VAL A 404 10.35 10.73 -0.34
C VAL A 404 9.55 10.87 0.96
N THR A 405 8.24 11.13 0.86
CA THR A 405 7.39 11.32 2.03
C THR A 405 7.12 10.00 2.76
N ARG A 406 7.10 8.87 2.07
CA ARG A 406 7.00 7.54 2.69
C ARG A 406 8.16 7.30 3.66
N GLU A 407 9.39 7.58 3.24
CA GLU A 407 10.58 7.51 4.09
C GLU A 407 10.52 8.46 5.31
N LEU A 408 9.88 9.62 5.16
CA LEU A 408 9.69 10.56 6.26
C LEU A 408 8.63 10.09 7.26
N ILE A 409 7.58 9.41 6.79
CA ILE A 409 6.51 8.85 7.63
C ILE A 409 7.08 7.76 8.55
N GLU A 410 7.98 6.92 8.06
CA GLU A 410 8.63 5.87 8.85
C GLU A 410 9.49 6.41 10.00
N ARG A 411 9.89 7.69 9.93
CA ARG A 411 10.65 8.37 11.01
C ARG A 411 9.76 9.04 12.05
N LYS A 412 8.46 9.04 11.86
CA LYS A 412 7.47 9.64 12.77
C LYS A 412 7.04 8.65 13.85
#